data_3be9f9221fd9443dec9fa8758c8ae22d
#
_entry.id   3be9f9221fd9443dec9fa8758c8ae22d
#
_cell.length_a   1.000
_cell.length_b   1.000
_cell.length_c   1.000
_cell.angle_alpha   90.00
_cell.angle_beta   90.00
_cell.angle_gamma   90.00
#
_symmetry.space_group_name_H-M   'P 1'
#
loop_
_entity.id
_entity.type
_entity.pdbx_description
1 polymer ?
#
loop_
_entity_poly.entity_id
_entity_poly.type
_entity_poly.pdbx_seq_one_letter_code
_entity_poly.pdbx_strand_id
1 'polypeptide(L)'
;FIRSLLRAVDDVNALDPQPDFVLYGGDLAQLGQPGELDLGAQILKELKAPVRMMVGEHDWYLDLGEKWKEMFGPDHYSFDHKGVHFVVLNSVVEKDFWTAKGYTPEQRMAIVAGLDDSRQSPFEVGAPQREWLKGDLAKVDKKTPLIVFSHSPLYKLYRGWNFWTDDAEQVQAILKPFQTV
;
A
#
# COMPACT_ATOMS: atom_id res chain seq x y z
N PHE A 1 13.06 -12.65 -6.84
CA PHE A 1 11.69 -12.24 -6.62
C PHE A 1 10.68 -13.25 -7.19
N ILE A 2 10.64 -13.50 -8.52
CA ILE A 2 9.65 -14.39 -9.19
C ILE A 2 9.56 -15.77 -8.53
N ARG A 3 10.69 -16.46 -8.28
CA ARG A 3 10.68 -17.78 -7.62
C ARG A 3 10.07 -17.75 -6.22
N SER A 4 10.34 -16.68 -5.46
CA SER A 4 9.79 -16.52 -4.11
C SER A 4 8.29 -16.28 -4.16
N LEU A 5 7.80 -15.50 -5.11
CA LEU A 5 6.37 -15.24 -5.30
C LEU A 5 5.63 -16.50 -5.74
N LEU A 6 6.16 -17.26 -6.72
CA LEU A 6 5.59 -18.55 -7.13
C LEU A 6 5.49 -19.52 -5.96
N ARG A 7 6.56 -19.64 -5.18
CA ARG A 7 6.56 -20.50 -3.98
C ARG A 7 5.52 -20.03 -2.95
N ALA A 8 5.41 -18.72 -2.71
CA ALA A 8 4.41 -18.19 -1.79
C ALA A 8 2.98 -18.51 -2.24
N VAL A 9 2.71 -18.45 -3.55
CA VAL A 9 1.42 -18.87 -4.12
C VAL A 9 1.16 -20.36 -3.87
N ASP A 10 2.15 -21.23 -4.11
CA ASP A 10 2.03 -22.66 -3.87
C ASP A 10 1.80 -22.93 -2.37
N ASP A 11 2.57 -22.30 -1.48
CA ASP A 11 2.46 -22.47 -0.03
C ASP A 11 1.07 -22.02 0.48
N VAL A 12 0.55 -20.87 -0.01
CA VAL A 12 -0.79 -20.37 0.35
C VAL A 12 -1.88 -21.31 -0.18
N ASN A 13 -1.73 -21.79 -1.42
CA ASN A 13 -2.70 -22.72 -2.02
C ASN A 13 -2.72 -24.10 -1.35
N ALA A 14 -1.68 -24.44 -0.61
CA ALA A 14 -1.58 -25.69 0.17
C ALA A 14 -2.16 -25.58 1.59
N LEU A 15 -2.53 -24.38 2.05
CA LEU A 15 -3.13 -24.20 3.38
C LEU A 15 -4.46 -24.93 3.51
N ASP A 16 -4.69 -25.52 4.69
CA ASP A 16 -5.96 -26.10 5.08
C ASP A 16 -6.29 -25.70 6.53
N PRO A 17 -7.35 -24.93 6.78
CA PRO A 17 -8.30 -24.39 5.81
C PRO A 17 -7.69 -23.31 4.89
N GLN A 18 -8.28 -23.16 3.70
CA GLN A 18 -7.90 -22.06 2.81
C GLN A 18 -8.22 -20.70 3.43
N PRO A 19 -7.38 -19.66 3.20
CA PRO A 19 -7.69 -18.32 3.65
C PRO A 19 -8.90 -17.73 2.90
N ASP A 20 -9.66 -16.87 3.58
CA ASP A 20 -10.80 -16.18 2.95
C ASP A 20 -10.34 -15.17 1.88
N PHE A 21 -9.17 -14.60 2.05
CA PHE A 21 -8.48 -13.73 1.09
C PHE A 21 -6.99 -13.63 1.41
N VAL A 22 -6.23 -13.14 0.46
CA VAL A 22 -4.80 -12.82 0.61
C VAL A 22 -4.64 -11.32 0.45
N LEU A 23 -3.90 -10.68 1.34
CA LEU A 23 -3.46 -9.31 1.17
C LEU A 23 -2.03 -9.31 0.60
N TYR A 24 -1.84 -8.65 -0.53
CA TYR A 24 -0.51 -8.39 -1.08
C TYR A 24 -0.03 -7.01 -0.61
N GLY A 25 1.12 -6.99 0.05
CA GLY A 25 1.60 -5.86 0.85
C GLY A 25 2.33 -4.74 0.10
N GLY A 26 2.25 -4.67 -1.22
CA GLY A 26 2.93 -3.66 -2.03
C GLY A 26 4.25 -4.14 -2.65
N ASP A 27 4.86 -3.33 -3.49
CA ASP A 27 6.09 -3.60 -4.23
C ASP A 27 6.01 -4.89 -5.08
N LEU A 28 4.97 -4.96 -5.90
CA LEU A 28 4.80 -6.03 -6.87
C LEU A 28 5.83 -5.93 -7.99
N ALA A 29 6.17 -4.72 -8.38
CA ALA A 29 7.21 -4.40 -9.35
C ALA A 29 8.51 -3.95 -8.65
N GLN A 30 9.62 -3.99 -9.37
CA GLN A 30 10.89 -3.42 -8.90
C GLN A 30 11.07 -1.97 -9.39
N LEU A 31 10.65 -1.69 -10.61
CA LEU A 31 10.78 -0.39 -11.25
C LEU A 31 9.43 0.18 -11.71
N GLY A 32 8.30 -0.44 -11.30
CA GLY A 32 6.97 -0.02 -11.70
C GLY A 32 6.66 -0.21 -13.18
N GLN A 33 7.48 -0.97 -13.91
CA GLN A 33 7.27 -1.18 -15.34
C GLN A 33 5.99 -1.98 -15.58
N PRO A 34 5.19 -1.64 -16.62
CA PRO A 34 3.97 -2.36 -16.93
C PRO A 34 4.15 -3.87 -17.04
N GLY A 35 5.24 -4.33 -17.66
CA GLY A 35 5.54 -5.76 -17.77
C GLY A 35 5.86 -6.45 -16.45
N GLU A 36 6.41 -5.74 -15.48
CA GLU A 36 6.65 -6.26 -14.12
C GLU A 36 5.34 -6.43 -13.38
N LEU A 37 4.46 -5.42 -13.44
CA LEU A 37 3.13 -5.47 -12.85
C LEU A 37 2.26 -6.56 -13.48
N ASP A 38 2.26 -6.68 -14.81
CA ASP A 38 1.54 -7.71 -15.56
C ASP A 38 2.00 -9.12 -15.16
N LEU A 39 3.32 -9.34 -15.05
CA LEU A 39 3.88 -10.63 -14.63
C LEU A 39 3.51 -10.95 -13.18
N GLY A 40 3.63 -10.00 -12.28
CA GLY A 40 3.23 -10.15 -10.89
C GLY A 40 1.74 -10.48 -10.76
N ALA A 41 0.88 -9.77 -11.49
CA ALA A 41 -0.55 -10.04 -11.54
C ALA A 41 -0.88 -11.43 -12.08
N GLN A 42 -0.17 -11.89 -13.12
CA GLN A 42 -0.35 -13.25 -13.67
C GLN A 42 -0.03 -14.32 -12.60
N ILE A 43 1.06 -14.14 -11.85
CA ILE A 43 1.43 -15.08 -10.80
C ILE A 43 0.38 -15.08 -9.67
N LEU A 44 -0.08 -13.90 -9.24
CA LEU A 44 -1.07 -13.79 -8.17
C LEU A 44 -2.45 -14.35 -8.57
N LYS A 45 -2.79 -14.41 -9.85
CA LYS A 45 -4.02 -15.05 -10.34
C LYS A 45 -4.07 -16.56 -10.11
N GLU A 46 -2.93 -17.21 -9.86
CA GLU A 46 -2.87 -18.63 -9.50
C GLU A 46 -3.29 -18.90 -8.04
N LEU A 47 -3.48 -17.86 -7.22
CA LEU A 47 -4.05 -18.00 -5.88
C LEU A 47 -5.51 -18.45 -5.96
N LYS A 48 -5.86 -19.47 -5.16
CA LYS A 48 -7.25 -19.94 -5.02
C LYS A 48 -8.14 -18.94 -4.29
N ALA A 49 -7.56 -18.25 -3.30
CA ALA A 49 -8.24 -17.20 -2.55
C ALA A 49 -8.18 -15.85 -3.28
N PRO A 50 -9.21 -15.00 -3.16
CA PRO A 50 -9.19 -13.66 -3.75
C PRO A 50 -8.05 -12.81 -3.17
N VAL A 51 -7.40 -12.02 -4.01
CA VAL A 51 -6.30 -11.14 -3.60
C VAL A 51 -6.81 -9.72 -3.38
N ARG A 52 -6.39 -9.12 -2.27
CA ARG A 52 -6.53 -7.71 -1.95
C ARG A 52 -5.18 -7.04 -2.15
N MET A 53 -5.13 -6.04 -3.02
CA MET A 53 -3.87 -5.41 -3.42
C MET A 53 -3.64 -4.14 -2.61
N MET A 54 -2.40 -3.92 -2.18
CA MET A 54 -1.92 -2.67 -1.62
C MET A 54 -0.74 -2.18 -2.46
N VAL A 55 -0.67 -0.89 -2.71
CA VAL A 55 0.40 -0.27 -3.49
C VAL A 55 1.63 -0.02 -2.62
N GLY A 56 2.82 -0.27 -3.19
CA GLY A 56 4.10 0.17 -2.63
C GLY A 56 4.74 1.27 -3.49
N GLU A 57 5.83 1.86 -3.02
CA GLU A 57 6.50 2.97 -3.72
C GLU A 57 7.09 2.53 -5.07
N HIS A 58 7.59 1.31 -5.17
CA HIS A 58 8.09 0.75 -6.42
C HIS A 58 7.00 0.56 -7.48
N ASP A 59 5.76 0.37 -7.06
CA ASP A 59 4.61 0.26 -7.96
C ASP A 59 4.08 1.63 -8.40
N TRP A 60 4.37 2.68 -7.60
CA TRP A 60 3.71 3.98 -7.70
C TRP A 60 4.49 4.99 -8.54
N TYR A 61 5.81 5.11 -8.30
CA TYR A 61 6.53 6.29 -8.73
C TYR A 61 6.91 6.35 -10.21
N LEU A 62 6.88 5.26 -10.96
CA LEU A 62 7.17 5.34 -12.39
C LEU A 62 6.19 6.24 -13.12
N ASP A 63 4.88 6.03 -12.90
CA ASP A 63 3.78 6.73 -13.57
C ASP A 63 2.75 7.34 -12.61
N LEU A 64 3.09 7.45 -11.32
CA LEU A 64 2.23 7.93 -10.24
C LEU A 64 0.95 7.10 -10.07
N GLY A 65 1.09 5.80 -10.30
CA GLY A 65 0.07 4.80 -10.06
C GLY A 65 -1.01 4.72 -11.14
N GLU A 66 -0.77 5.27 -12.33
CA GLU A 66 -1.73 5.16 -13.44
C GLU A 66 -1.95 3.70 -13.83
N LYS A 67 -0.87 2.96 -14.10
CA LYS A 67 -0.94 1.54 -14.44
C LYS A 67 -1.48 0.68 -13.31
N TRP A 68 -1.08 0.98 -12.08
CA TRP A 68 -1.62 0.30 -10.90
C TRP A 68 -3.15 0.41 -10.83
N LYS A 69 -3.69 1.63 -10.95
CA LYS A 69 -5.14 1.86 -10.89
C LYS A 69 -5.90 1.21 -12.03
N GLU A 70 -5.30 1.18 -13.21
CA GLU A 70 -5.86 0.46 -14.37
C GLU A 70 -6.02 -1.04 -14.08
N MET A 71 -5.01 -1.66 -13.44
CA MET A 71 -4.95 -3.10 -13.23
C MET A 71 -5.70 -3.57 -11.98
N PHE A 72 -5.60 -2.83 -10.89
CA PHE A 72 -6.05 -3.26 -9.55
C PHE A 72 -7.16 -2.40 -8.96
N GLY A 73 -7.52 -1.29 -9.60
CA GLY A 73 -8.55 -0.37 -9.12
C GLY A 73 -8.02 0.68 -8.15
N PRO A 74 -8.83 1.15 -7.19
CA PRO A 74 -8.46 2.23 -6.29
C PRO A 74 -7.18 1.92 -5.51
N ASP A 75 -6.34 2.93 -5.31
CA ASP A 75 -5.11 2.84 -4.54
C ASP A 75 -5.33 2.82 -3.01
N HIS A 76 -6.53 3.16 -2.58
CA HIS A 76 -7.00 3.02 -1.20
C HIS A 76 -8.48 2.66 -1.19
N TYR A 77 -8.88 1.82 -0.25
CA TYR A 77 -10.26 1.32 -0.14
C TYR A 77 -10.50 0.66 1.22
N SER A 78 -11.77 0.37 1.51
CA SER A 78 -12.17 -0.41 2.67
C SER A 78 -13.11 -1.55 2.27
N PHE A 79 -13.21 -2.55 3.13
CA PHE A 79 -14.15 -3.65 2.99
C PHE A 79 -14.43 -4.31 4.34
N ASP A 80 -15.59 -4.92 4.46
CA ASP A 80 -15.97 -5.69 5.65
C ASP A 80 -15.81 -7.18 5.41
N HIS A 81 -15.31 -7.89 6.41
CA HIS A 81 -15.24 -9.34 6.39
C HIS A 81 -15.40 -9.93 7.78
N LYS A 82 -16.37 -10.83 7.97
CA LYS A 82 -16.64 -11.54 9.23
C LYS A 82 -16.70 -10.61 10.46
N GLY A 83 -17.33 -9.45 10.32
CA GLY A 83 -17.51 -8.49 11.41
C GLY A 83 -16.29 -7.62 11.73
N VAL A 84 -15.27 -7.67 10.90
CA VAL A 84 -14.09 -6.80 10.96
C VAL A 84 -14.13 -5.82 9.80
N HIS A 85 -13.81 -4.57 10.05
CA HIS A 85 -13.64 -3.55 9.02
C HIS A 85 -12.18 -3.43 8.64
N PHE A 86 -11.89 -3.60 7.36
CA PHE A 86 -10.54 -3.57 6.80
C PHE A 86 -10.34 -2.28 6.00
N VAL A 87 -9.21 -1.63 6.21
CA VAL A 87 -8.82 -0.41 5.48
C VAL A 87 -7.46 -0.65 4.83
N VAL A 88 -7.35 -0.38 3.55
CA VAL A 88 -6.09 -0.38 2.81
C VAL A 88 -5.77 1.06 2.43
N LEU A 89 -4.62 1.56 2.86
CA LEU A 89 -4.16 2.91 2.60
C LEU A 89 -3.05 2.93 1.55
N ASN A 90 -3.08 3.91 0.67
CA ASN A 90 -1.89 4.33 -0.06
C ASN A 90 -1.05 5.20 0.88
N SER A 91 -0.01 4.63 1.45
CA SER A 91 0.88 5.29 2.40
C SER A 91 2.24 5.64 1.80
N VAL A 92 2.33 5.68 0.47
CA VAL A 92 3.56 6.01 -0.26
C VAL A 92 3.41 7.28 -1.10
N VAL A 93 2.42 8.10 -0.76
CA VAL A 93 2.26 9.42 -1.35
C VAL A 93 3.35 10.32 -0.80
N GLU A 94 3.92 11.15 -1.63
CA GLU A 94 4.88 12.17 -1.21
C GLU A 94 4.34 13.57 -1.43
N LYS A 95 4.82 14.50 -0.61
CA LYS A 95 4.57 15.91 -0.80
C LYS A 95 5.10 16.35 -2.16
N ASP A 96 4.73 17.54 -2.59
CA ASP A 96 5.00 18.17 -3.90
C ASP A 96 6.35 17.89 -4.55
N PHE A 97 7.30 17.38 -3.77
CA PHE A 97 8.65 17.12 -4.22
C PHE A 97 8.75 15.97 -5.24
N TRP A 98 8.03 14.88 -5.05
CA TRP A 98 8.08 13.70 -5.96
C TRP A 98 7.19 13.86 -7.19
N THR A 99 6.10 14.53 -7.00
CA THR A 99 5.36 15.06 -8.12
C THR A 99 6.15 16.20 -8.77
N ALA A 100 7.37 16.45 -8.26
CA ALA A 100 8.20 17.55 -8.70
C ALA A 100 8.39 17.49 -10.20
N LYS A 101 7.70 18.38 -10.79
CA LYS A 101 7.80 18.84 -12.15
C LYS A 101 9.28 18.92 -12.50
N GLY A 102 9.73 18.11 -13.44
CA GLY A 102 11.11 18.13 -13.93
C GLY A 102 11.90 16.83 -13.74
N TYR A 103 11.42 15.86 -12.98
CA TYR A 103 12.02 14.52 -12.95
C TYR A 103 11.36 13.61 -13.99
N THR A 104 12.17 12.87 -14.75
CA THR A 104 11.65 11.76 -15.56
C THR A 104 11.20 10.60 -14.66
N PRO A 105 10.35 9.68 -15.15
CA PRO A 105 10.00 8.47 -14.42
C PRO A 105 11.23 7.70 -13.90
N GLU A 106 12.25 7.54 -14.73
CA GLU A 106 13.49 6.83 -14.38
C GLU A 106 14.27 7.54 -13.28
N GLN A 107 14.29 8.87 -13.31
CA GLN A 107 14.92 9.67 -12.25
C GLN A 107 14.18 9.53 -10.93
N ARG A 108 12.84 9.51 -10.94
CA ARG A 108 12.04 9.25 -9.73
C ARG A 108 12.36 7.88 -9.15
N MET A 109 12.36 6.84 -9.99
CA MET A 109 12.68 5.49 -9.53
C MET A 109 14.10 5.35 -8.99
N ALA A 110 15.08 6.04 -9.59
CA ALA A 110 16.46 6.04 -9.08
C ALA A 110 16.55 6.72 -7.69
N ILE A 111 15.77 7.76 -7.45
CA ILE A 111 15.71 8.45 -6.16
C ILE A 111 15.04 7.53 -5.11
N VAL A 112 13.92 6.91 -5.44
CA VAL A 112 13.20 5.95 -4.56
C VAL A 112 14.10 4.78 -4.15
N ALA A 113 14.94 4.29 -5.06
CA ALA A 113 15.89 3.22 -4.76
C ALA A 113 17.01 3.65 -3.79
N GLY A 114 17.27 4.93 -3.63
CA GLY A 114 18.25 5.48 -2.70
C GLY A 114 17.60 5.88 -1.37
N LEU A 115 17.55 4.97 -0.42
CA LEU A 115 16.85 5.15 0.88
C LEU A 115 17.27 6.38 1.69
N ASP A 116 18.46 6.92 1.44
CA ASP A 116 19.01 8.10 2.10
C ASP A 116 19.28 9.26 1.13
N ASP A 117 18.69 9.23 -0.05
CA ASP A 117 18.81 10.33 -1.03
C ASP A 117 18.20 11.60 -0.42
N SER A 118 19.02 12.68 -0.40
CA SER A 118 18.62 13.96 0.21
C SER A 118 17.43 14.65 -0.50
N ARG A 119 17.09 14.17 -1.69
CA ARG A 119 15.93 14.63 -2.44
C ARG A 119 14.65 13.92 -2.03
N GLN A 120 14.76 12.78 -1.36
CA GLN A 120 13.62 12.02 -0.87
C GLN A 120 13.09 12.64 0.44
N SER A 121 11.78 12.83 0.52
CA SER A 121 11.07 13.14 1.76
C SER A 121 10.40 11.89 2.35
N PRO A 122 9.99 11.92 3.61
CA PRO A 122 9.14 10.86 4.13
C PRO A 122 7.81 10.78 3.37
N PHE A 123 7.25 9.58 3.30
CA PHE A 123 5.94 9.35 2.71
C PHE A 123 4.81 9.95 3.56
N GLU A 124 3.64 10.08 2.98
CA GLU A 124 2.42 10.45 3.68
C GLU A 124 1.20 9.72 3.10
N VAL A 125 0.13 9.68 3.87
CA VAL A 125 -1.21 9.28 3.40
C VAL A 125 -1.85 10.45 2.65
N GLY A 126 -1.58 11.65 3.07
CA GLY A 126 -2.06 12.88 2.46
C GLY A 126 -3.45 13.31 2.93
N ALA A 127 -3.72 14.61 2.87
CA ALA A 127 -4.96 15.19 3.37
C ALA A 127 -6.23 14.64 2.68
N PRO A 128 -6.28 14.48 1.34
CA PRO A 128 -7.47 13.94 0.69
C PRO A 128 -7.86 12.54 1.17
N GLN A 129 -6.86 11.67 1.35
CA GLN A 129 -7.11 10.31 1.80
C GLN A 129 -7.49 10.25 3.28
N ARG A 130 -6.92 11.14 4.12
CA ARG A 130 -7.37 11.27 5.53
C ARG A 130 -8.82 11.72 5.64
N GLU A 131 -9.29 12.63 4.78
CA GLU A 131 -10.71 13.02 4.75
C GLU A 131 -11.60 11.86 4.26
N TRP A 132 -11.17 11.12 3.25
CA TRP A 132 -11.86 9.90 2.84
C TRP A 132 -11.96 8.89 4.01
N LEU A 133 -10.86 8.65 4.73
CA LEU A 133 -10.82 7.74 5.87
C LEU A 133 -11.78 8.16 6.98
N LYS A 134 -11.86 9.45 7.30
CA LYS A 134 -12.83 9.99 8.26
C LYS A 134 -14.28 9.71 7.80
N GLY A 135 -14.57 9.95 6.52
CA GLY A 135 -15.89 9.72 5.93
C GLY A 135 -16.29 8.25 5.91
N ASP A 136 -15.34 7.36 5.66
CA ASP A 136 -15.53 5.92 5.70
C ASP A 136 -15.83 5.45 7.12
N LEU A 137 -14.94 5.76 8.06
CA LEU A 137 -15.05 5.36 9.47
C LEU A 137 -16.19 6.02 10.23
N ALA A 138 -16.77 7.11 9.72
CA ALA A 138 -17.97 7.72 10.31
C ALA A 138 -19.19 6.79 10.24
N LYS A 139 -19.17 5.81 9.32
CA LYS A 139 -20.25 4.83 9.10
C LYS A 139 -20.06 3.55 9.89
N VAL A 140 -18.91 3.38 10.55
CA VAL A 140 -18.50 2.15 11.25
C VAL A 140 -18.74 2.31 12.75
N ASP A 141 -19.35 1.31 13.38
CA ASP A 141 -19.51 1.28 14.85
C ASP A 141 -18.12 1.25 15.51
N LYS A 142 -17.94 2.06 16.55
CA LYS A 142 -16.65 2.17 17.26
C LYS A 142 -16.23 0.90 18.01
N LYS A 143 -17.13 -0.07 18.13
CA LYS A 143 -16.87 -1.41 18.68
C LYS A 143 -16.43 -2.41 17.60
N THR A 144 -16.65 -2.10 16.32
CA THR A 144 -16.19 -2.94 15.22
C THR A 144 -14.67 -2.97 15.22
N PRO A 145 -14.03 -4.15 15.25
CA PRO A 145 -12.58 -4.24 15.11
C PRO A 145 -12.13 -3.66 13.76
N LEU A 146 -11.05 -2.91 13.76
CA LEU A 146 -10.41 -2.39 12.55
C LEU A 146 -9.11 -3.14 12.31
N ILE A 147 -8.81 -3.39 11.04
CA ILE A 147 -7.47 -3.75 10.58
C ILE A 147 -7.09 -2.76 9.50
N VAL A 148 -5.99 -2.04 9.71
CA VAL A 148 -5.50 -1.01 8.79
C VAL A 148 -4.16 -1.46 8.21
N PHE A 149 -4.08 -1.48 6.89
CA PHE A 149 -2.88 -1.83 6.15
C PHE A 149 -2.25 -0.58 5.55
N SER A 150 -0.94 -0.46 5.73
CA SER A 150 -0.12 0.58 5.13
C SER A 150 1.24 0.01 4.72
N HIS A 151 1.74 0.37 3.54
CA HIS A 151 3.05 -0.08 3.06
C HIS A 151 4.17 0.59 3.86
N SER A 152 4.17 1.91 3.93
CA SER A 152 5.08 2.62 4.82
C SER A 152 4.56 2.60 6.27
N PRO A 153 5.46 2.49 7.26
CA PRO A 153 5.05 2.41 8.67
C PRO A 153 4.31 3.67 9.13
N LEU A 154 3.21 3.48 9.86
CA LEU A 154 2.52 4.58 10.58
C LEU A 154 3.23 4.96 11.88
N TYR A 155 4.52 4.70 11.96
CA TYR A 155 5.42 5.01 13.07
C TYR A 155 6.80 5.37 12.56
N LYS A 156 7.44 6.34 13.18
CA LYS A 156 8.82 6.75 12.88
C LYS A 156 9.84 5.82 13.54
N LEU A 157 9.91 4.58 13.09
CA LEU A 157 10.78 3.55 13.67
C LEU A 157 12.27 3.84 13.45
N TYR A 158 12.63 4.31 12.27
CA TYR A 158 14.01 4.63 11.92
C TYR A 158 14.08 5.87 11.03
N ARG A 159 14.74 6.92 11.55
CA ARG A 159 14.81 8.21 10.85
C ARG A 159 15.96 8.30 9.83
N GLY A 160 16.89 7.35 9.83
CA GLY A 160 18.01 7.33 8.90
C GLY A 160 17.63 7.04 7.46
N TRP A 161 16.48 6.42 7.27
CA TRP A 161 15.83 6.23 5.97
C TRP A 161 14.53 7.02 5.97
N ASN A 162 14.19 7.67 4.89
CA ASN A 162 12.91 8.39 4.79
C ASN A 162 11.69 7.46 4.68
N PHE A 163 11.84 6.18 5.02
CA PHE A 163 10.81 5.16 4.95
C PHE A 163 9.92 5.16 6.20
N TRP A 164 9.06 6.16 6.29
CA TRP A 164 8.06 6.31 7.33
C TRP A 164 6.99 7.31 6.88
N THR A 165 5.84 7.32 7.54
CA THR A 165 4.70 8.16 7.17
C THR A 165 4.71 9.43 8.02
N ASP A 166 4.88 10.59 7.38
CA ASP A 166 5.04 11.88 8.08
C ASP A 166 3.76 12.34 8.78
N ASP A 167 2.62 12.05 8.20
CA ASP A 167 1.30 12.35 8.76
C ASP A 167 0.69 11.19 9.55
N ALA A 168 1.51 10.26 10.05
CA ALA A 168 1.07 9.10 10.82
C ALA A 168 0.26 9.47 12.07
N GLU A 169 0.64 10.53 12.78
CA GLU A 169 -0.09 10.98 13.97
C GLU A 169 -1.51 11.42 13.66
N GLN A 170 -1.71 12.07 12.49
CA GLN A 170 -3.03 12.46 12.02
C GLN A 170 -3.89 11.25 11.65
N VAL A 171 -3.29 10.21 11.03
CA VAL A 171 -3.97 8.95 10.75
C VAL A 171 -4.34 8.25 12.05
N GLN A 172 -3.41 8.11 12.98
CA GLN A 172 -3.65 7.49 14.30
C GLN A 172 -4.75 8.22 15.07
N ALA A 173 -4.82 9.55 14.99
CA ALA A 173 -5.87 10.33 15.65
C ALA A 173 -7.27 10.01 15.09
N ILE A 174 -7.38 9.69 13.79
CA ILE A 174 -8.65 9.26 13.16
C ILE A 174 -9.05 7.87 13.67
N LEU A 175 -8.08 6.98 13.91
CA LEU A 175 -8.32 5.61 14.35
C LEU A 175 -8.61 5.51 15.85
N LYS A 176 -8.07 6.42 16.66
CA LYS A 176 -8.14 6.41 18.12
C LYS A 176 -9.53 6.20 18.74
N PRO A 177 -10.66 6.66 18.14
CA PRO A 177 -11.98 6.42 18.72
C PRO A 177 -12.43 4.95 18.70
N PHE A 178 -11.77 4.09 17.94
CA PHE A 178 -12.12 2.66 17.85
C PHE A 178 -11.49 1.88 19.00
N GLN A 179 -12.21 0.88 19.52
CA GLN A 179 -11.77 0.09 20.69
C GLN A 179 -10.67 -0.91 20.35
N THR A 180 -10.63 -1.36 19.10
CA THR A 180 -9.63 -2.33 18.59
C THR A 180 -9.15 -1.89 17.22
N VAL A 181 -7.85 -1.63 17.11
CA VAL A 181 -7.18 -1.32 15.86
C VAL A 181 -5.91 -2.14 15.73
#